data_4aa0f658a98bc3e84805faa7f9088905
#
_entry.id   4aa0f658a98bc3e84805faa7f9088905
#
_cell.length_a   1.000
_cell.length_b   1.000
_cell.length_c   1.000
_cell.angle_alpha   90.00
_cell.angle_beta   90.00
_cell.angle_gamma   90.00
#
_symmetry.space_group_name_H-M   'P 1'
#
loop_
_entity.id
_entity.type
_entity.pdbx_description
1 polymer ?
#
loop_
_entity_poly.entity_id
_entity_poly.type
_entity_poly.pdbx_seq_one_letter_code
_entity_poly.pdbx_strand_id
1 'polypeptide(L)'
;MQPINKINSFEAIVHRLKKTLPESIETYHTNQSSTYPLIKTVLGKGNPQRVLISAGIHGDEPGSVESLLSFLQDKHYLPYINNWEITLLPCINPYGYEFGTRENHQGKDLNRLFKVDEPPIEVFLRNQY
;
A
#
# COMPACT_ATOMS: atom_id res chain seq x y z
N MET A 1 -3.06 -20.28 -15.76
CA MET A 1 -2.08 -19.59 -16.59
C MET A 1 -1.27 -18.62 -15.75
N GLN A 2 0.01 -18.59 -15.93
CA GLN A 2 0.89 -17.78 -15.12
C GLN A 2 1.27 -16.51 -15.85
N PRO A 3 1.25 -15.35 -15.17
CA PRO A 3 1.99 -14.21 -15.64
C PRO A 3 3.47 -14.57 -15.58
N ILE A 4 4.14 -14.41 -16.67
CA ILE A 4 5.44 -15.00 -16.86
C ILE A 4 6.55 -14.07 -16.40
N ASN A 5 6.31 -12.76 -16.45
CA ASN A 5 7.34 -11.78 -16.15
C ASN A 5 6.89 -10.76 -15.13
N LYS A 6 7.66 -10.62 -14.09
CA LYS A 6 7.53 -9.50 -13.17
C LYS A 6 8.02 -8.23 -13.86
N ILE A 7 7.24 -7.19 -13.81
CA ILE A 7 7.56 -5.88 -14.39
C ILE A 7 8.21 -4.98 -13.36
N ASN A 8 7.73 -5.04 -12.11
CA ASN A 8 8.25 -4.28 -10.99
C ASN A 8 8.60 -5.23 -9.86
N SER A 9 9.37 -4.76 -8.89
CA SER A 9 9.73 -5.55 -7.71
C SER A 9 9.04 -5.01 -6.47
N PHE A 10 8.04 -5.74 -5.99
CA PHE A 10 7.42 -5.41 -4.71
C PHE A 10 8.40 -5.60 -3.55
N GLU A 11 9.28 -6.58 -3.62
CA GLU A 11 10.32 -6.79 -2.63
C GLU A 11 11.24 -5.57 -2.50
N ALA A 12 11.56 -4.91 -3.60
CA ALA A 12 12.35 -3.68 -3.59
C ALA A 12 11.60 -2.55 -2.87
N ILE A 13 10.28 -2.46 -3.05
CA ILE A 13 9.44 -1.48 -2.33
C ILE A 13 9.49 -1.75 -0.82
N VAL A 14 9.33 -2.98 -0.42
CA VAL A 14 9.39 -3.38 1.00
C VAL A 14 10.75 -3.03 1.60
N HIS A 15 11.82 -3.32 0.87
CA HIS A 15 13.18 -3.00 1.31
C HIS A 15 13.38 -1.49 1.50
N ARG A 16 12.95 -0.68 0.54
CA ARG A 16 13.01 0.77 0.63
C ARG A 16 12.25 1.31 1.83
N LEU A 17 11.04 0.80 2.07
CA LEU A 17 10.22 1.20 3.21
C LEU A 17 10.89 0.84 4.55
N LYS A 18 11.40 -0.37 4.68
CA LYS A 18 12.08 -0.82 5.89
C LYS A 18 13.35 -0.02 6.17
N LYS A 19 14.06 0.38 5.14
CA LYS A 19 15.26 1.22 5.27
C LYS A 19 14.90 2.64 5.69
N THR A 20 13.78 3.17 5.19
CA THR A 20 13.35 4.55 5.45
C THR A 20 12.69 4.72 6.81
N LEU A 21 11.85 3.75 7.21
CA LEU A 21 11.04 3.79 8.43
C LEU A 21 11.07 2.44 9.14
N PRO A 22 12.22 2.01 9.68
CA PRO A 22 12.39 0.65 10.19
C PRO A 22 11.45 0.28 11.35
N GLU A 23 10.99 1.25 12.14
CA GLU A 23 10.19 1.01 13.33
C GLU A 23 8.69 1.27 13.13
N SER A 24 8.30 1.79 11.97
CA SER A 24 6.92 2.25 11.72
C SER A 24 6.14 1.36 10.76
N ILE A 25 6.72 0.26 10.32
CA ILE A 25 6.11 -0.60 9.31
C ILE A 25 5.40 -1.76 9.95
N GLU A 26 4.11 -1.88 9.65
CA GLU A 26 3.29 -3.04 9.97
C GLU A 26 3.00 -3.82 8.70
N THR A 27 3.09 -5.14 8.76
CA THR A 27 2.77 -6.01 7.63
C THR A 27 1.56 -6.86 7.97
N TYR A 28 0.66 -7.01 7.00
CA TYR A 28 -0.51 -7.85 7.10
C TYR A 28 -0.38 -8.97 6.10
N HIS A 29 -0.38 -10.20 6.59
CA HIS A 29 -0.38 -11.39 5.75
C HIS A 29 -1.80 -11.88 5.58
N THR A 30 -2.16 -12.24 4.37
CA THR A 30 -3.46 -12.83 4.11
C THR A 30 -3.36 -14.34 4.24
N ASN A 31 -4.41 -14.98 4.76
CA ASN A 31 -4.52 -16.44 4.79
C ASN A 31 -4.83 -17.01 3.40
N GLN A 32 -4.91 -16.18 2.39
CA GLN A 32 -5.16 -16.57 1.03
C GLN A 32 -3.86 -16.86 0.30
N SER A 33 -3.95 -17.42 -0.86
CA SER A 33 -2.81 -17.85 -1.68
C SER A 33 -1.86 -16.74 -2.13
N SER A 34 -2.12 -15.49 -1.74
CA SER A 34 -1.22 -14.38 -2.02
C SER A 34 0.00 -14.43 -1.10
N THR A 35 1.17 -14.43 -1.69
CA THR A 35 2.44 -14.35 -0.97
C THR A 35 2.84 -12.91 -0.63
N TYR A 36 2.04 -11.94 -1.03
CA TYR A 36 2.38 -10.53 -0.87
C TYR A 36 1.78 -9.98 0.41
N PRO A 37 2.62 -9.44 1.31
CA PRO A 37 2.10 -8.75 2.48
C PRO A 37 1.50 -7.39 2.08
N LEU A 38 0.50 -6.97 2.82
CA LEU A 38 0.02 -5.58 2.77
C LEU A 38 0.76 -4.79 3.84
N ILE A 39 1.18 -3.59 3.49
CA ILE A 39 2.03 -2.76 4.33
C ILE A 39 1.28 -1.52 4.76
N LYS A 40 1.38 -1.22 6.05
CA LYS A 40 0.89 0.01 6.65
C LYS A 40 2.00 0.68 7.43
N THR A 41 2.07 2.00 7.37
CA THR A 41 2.86 2.79 8.29
C THR A 41 2.03 3.94 8.85
N VAL A 42 2.29 4.31 10.10
CA VAL A 42 1.60 5.43 10.76
C VAL A 42 2.66 6.40 11.28
N LEU A 43 2.52 7.65 10.88
CA LEU A 43 3.36 8.75 11.34
C LEU A 43 2.53 9.71 12.17
N GLY A 44 3.12 10.32 13.20
CA GLY A 44 2.43 11.26 14.07
C GLY A 44 1.29 10.62 14.86
N LYS A 45 1.46 9.37 15.28
CA LYS A 45 0.42 8.59 15.96
C LYS A 45 -0.10 9.33 17.20
N GLY A 46 -1.43 9.38 17.32
CA GLY A 46 -2.10 10.02 18.44
C GLY A 46 -2.45 11.50 18.21
N ASN A 47 -2.01 12.10 17.13
CA ASN A 47 -2.39 13.47 16.80
C ASN A 47 -3.88 13.58 16.47
N PRO A 48 -4.49 14.77 16.74
CA PRO A 48 -5.94 14.89 16.64
C PRO A 48 -6.48 14.90 15.21
N GLN A 49 -5.70 15.38 14.27
CA GLN A 49 -6.09 15.39 12.85
C GLN A 49 -5.60 14.11 12.19
N ARG A 50 -6.43 13.52 11.33
CA ARG A 50 -6.12 12.23 10.73
C ARG A 50 -6.27 12.26 9.22
N VAL A 51 -5.35 11.61 8.53
CA VAL A 51 -5.40 11.43 7.08
C VAL A 51 -4.96 10.02 6.73
N LEU A 52 -5.64 9.43 5.76
CA LEU A 52 -5.23 8.18 5.12
C LEU A 52 -4.77 8.48 3.71
N ILE A 53 -3.59 7.99 3.37
CA ILE A 53 -3.04 8.07 2.02
C ILE A 53 -2.75 6.66 1.54
N SER A 54 -3.37 6.27 0.43
CA SER A 54 -3.14 4.95 -0.17
C SER A 54 -2.64 5.10 -1.61
N ALA A 55 -1.84 4.14 -2.03
CA ALA A 55 -1.26 4.10 -3.38
C ALA A 55 -1.33 2.70 -3.96
N GLY A 56 -1.23 2.59 -5.28
CA GLY A 56 -1.11 1.31 -5.96
C GLY A 56 -2.38 0.48 -5.98
N ILE A 57 -3.54 1.09 -6.10
CA ILE A 57 -4.80 0.34 -6.25
C ILE A 57 -4.83 -0.39 -7.60
N HIS A 58 -4.36 0.25 -8.67
CA HIS A 58 -4.12 -0.39 -9.95
C HIS A 58 -2.62 -0.64 -10.11
N GLY A 59 -2.27 -1.89 -10.32
CA GLY A 59 -0.86 -2.28 -10.37
C GLY A 59 -0.11 -1.78 -11.60
N ASP A 60 -0.83 -1.50 -12.69
CA ASP A 60 -0.27 -0.94 -13.92
C ASP A 60 -0.03 0.57 -13.85
N GLU A 61 -0.28 1.18 -12.69
CA GLU A 61 -0.07 2.61 -12.44
C GLU A 61 0.94 2.80 -11.29
N PRO A 62 2.23 2.50 -11.50
CA PRO A 62 3.23 2.48 -10.43
C PRO A 62 3.61 3.87 -9.90
N GLY A 63 3.24 4.93 -10.61
CA GLY A 63 3.60 6.30 -10.23
C GLY A 63 3.11 6.71 -8.85
N SER A 64 1.94 6.25 -8.44
CA SER A 64 1.41 6.56 -7.10
C SER A 64 2.26 5.93 -5.99
N VAL A 65 2.74 4.71 -6.20
CA VAL A 65 3.64 4.03 -5.25
C VAL A 65 4.96 4.79 -5.13
N GLU A 66 5.56 5.15 -6.26
CA GLU A 66 6.81 5.93 -6.27
C GLU A 66 6.63 7.31 -5.62
N SER A 67 5.52 7.97 -5.88
CA SER A 67 5.23 9.28 -5.27
C SER A 67 5.17 9.17 -3.76
N LEU A 68 4.53 8.12 -3.25
CA LEU A 68 4.43 7.91 -1.81
C LEU A 68 5.78 7.57 -1.18
N LEU A 69 6.58 6.76 -1.85
CA LEU A 69 7.94 6.46 -1.40
C LEU A 69 8.82 7.71 -1.36
N SER A 70 8.75 8.56 -2.38
CA SER A 70 9.48 9.83 -2.40
C SER A 70 9.05 10.75 -1.27
N PHE A 71 7.74 10.84 -1.02
CA PHE A 71 7.20 11.60 0.11
C PHE A 71 7.82 11.15 1.43
N LEU A 72 7.99 9.84 1.62
CA LEU A 72 8.60 9.28 2.82
C LEU A 72 10.12 9.44 2.84
N GLN A 73 10.79 9.11 1.76
CA GLN A 73 12.26 9.17 1.68
C GLN A 73 12.80 10.60 1.79
N ASP A 74 12.11 11.55 1.19
CA ASP A 74 12.48 12.96 1.21
C ASP A 74 11.92 13.70 2.43
N LYS A 75 11.24 12.96 3.32
CA LYS A 75 10.71 13.47 4.58
C LYS A 75 9.75 14.66 4.43
N HIS A 76 8.96 14.66 3.36
CA HIS A 76 7.97 15.72 3.12
C HIS A 76 6.85 15.74 4.18
N TYR A 77 6.73 14.69 4.98
CA TYR A 77 5.76 14.62 6.08
C TYR A 77 6.15 15.45 7.30
N LEU A 78 7.41 15.87 7.44
CA LEU A 78 7.90 16.53 8.65
C LEU A 78 7.09 17.76 9.08
N PRO A 79 6.63 18.64 8.17
CA PRO A 79 5.82 19.78 8.58
C PRO A 79 4.48 19.42 9.21
N TYR A 80 4.01 18.19 9.06
CA TYR A 80 2.65 17.78 9.40
C TYR A 80 2.58 16.88 10.63
N ILE A 81 3.66 16.17 10.99
CA ILE A 81 3.60 15.10 12.00
C ILE A 81 3.38 15.59 13.42
N ASN A 82 3.47 16.89 13.69
CA ASN A 82 3.14 17.45 15.00
C ASN A 82 1.63 17.61 15.22
N ASN A 83 0.85 17.68 14.14
CA ASN A 83 -0.59 17.91 14.19
C ASN A 83 -1.41 16.81 13.55
N TRP A 84 -0.82 16.02 12.68
CA TRP A 84 -1.50 15.00 11.90
C TRP A 84 -1.01 13.61 12.23
N GLU A 85 -1.96 12.70 12.38
CA GLU A 85 -1.70 11.27 12.30
C GLU A 85 -1.88 10.84 10.83
N ILE A 86 -0.79 10.45 10.20
CA ILE A 86 -0.76 10.10 8.79
C ILE A 86 -0.64 8.59 8.67
N THR A 87 -1.71 7.94 8.22
CA THR A 87 -1.70 6.51 7.92
C THR A 87 -1.45 6.33 6.43
N LEU A 88 -0.47 5.51 6.10
CA LEU A 88 -0.04 5.28 4.73
C LEU A 88 -0.17 3.80 4.38
N LEU A 89 -0.80 3.53 3.23
CA LEU A 89 -0.86 2.21 2.61
C LEU A 89 -0.10 2.30 1.29
N PRO A 90 1.21 2.03 1.29
CA PRO A 90 2.07 2.37 0.16
C PRO A 90 1.80 1.60 -1.13
N CYS A 91 1.27 0.38 -1.01
CA CYS A 91 0.93 -0.43 -2.18
C CYS A 91 -0.19 -1.40 -1.80
N ILE A 92 -1.43 -1.06 -2.14
CA ILE A 92 -2.58 -1.89 -1.76
C ILE A 92 -2.84 -3.04 -2.73
N ASN A 93 -2.20 -3.03 -3.90
CA ASN A 93 -2.27 -4.13 -4.87
C ASN A 93 -0.86 -4.59 -5.25
N PRO A 94 -0.16 -5.28 -4.33
CA PRO A 94 1.22 -5.68 -4.59
C PRO A 94 1.38 -6.67 -5.74
N TYR A 95 0.45 -7.58 -5.92
CA TYR A 95 0.43 -8.50 -7.07
C TYR A 95 0.35 -7.72 -8.38
N GLY A 96 -0.64 -6.85 -8.50
CA GLY A 96 -0.80 -6.04 -9.70
C GLY A 96 0.42 -5.14 -9.98
N TYR A 97 1.02 -4.58 -8.92
CA TYR A 97 2.24 -3.81 -9.05
C TYR A 97 3.38 -4.64 -9.66
N GLU A 98 3.58 -5.85 -9.15
CA GLU A 98 4.69 -6.69 -9.59
C GLU A 98 4.52 -7.19 -11.02
N PHE A 99 3.31 -7.53 -11.42
CA PHE A 99 3.02 -8.06 -12.75
C PHE A 99 2.49 -7.02 -13.76
N GLY A 100 2.33 -5.77 -13.34
CA GLY A 100 1.86 -4.68 -14.19
C GLY A 100 0.41 -4.86 -14.63
N THR A 101 -0.42 -5.42 -13.78
CA THR A 101 -1.86 -5.62 -14.05
C THR A 101 -2.70 -4.59 -13.30
N ARG A 102 -3.83 -4.22 -13.89
CA ARG A 102 -4.81 -3.35 -13.23
C ARG A 102 -5.45 -4.06 -12.03
N GLU A 103 -5.80 -5.31 -12.21
CA GLU A 103 -6.50 -6.15 -11.25
C GLU A 103 -5.54 -6.75 -10.22
N ASN A 104 -6.12 -7.28 -9.13
CA ASN A 104 -5.38 -8.03 -8.13
C ASN A 104 -5.16 -9.49 -8.56
N HIS A 105 -4.58 -10.30 -7.68
CA HIS A 105 -4.30 -11.72 -7.93
C HIS A 105 -5.55 -12.58 -8.22
N GLN A 106 -6.73 -12.08 -7.87
CA GLN A 106 -8.00 -12.74 -8.15
C GLN A 106 -8.69 -12.19 -9.41
N GLY A 107 -8.01 -11.37 -10.20
CA GLY A 107 -8.56 -10.76 -11.39
C GLY A 107 -9.61 -9.69 -11.11
N LYS A 108 -9.58 -9.07 -9.93
CA LYS A 108 -10.57 -8.08 -9.51
C LYS A 108 -10.02 -6.67 -9.56
N ASP A 109 -10.81 -5.76 -10.11
CA ASP A 109 -10.54 -4.32 -10.03
C ASP A 109 -10.96 -3.80 -8.65
N LEU A 110 -9.97 -3.56 -7.79
CA LEU A 110 -10.20 -3.16 -6.41
C LEU A 110 -10.97 -1.85 -6.29
N ASN A 111 -10.85 -0.97 -7.28
CA ASN A 111 -11.54 0.33 -7.26
C ASN A 111 -13.05 0.22 -7.53
N ARG A 112 -13.58 -0.98 -7.72
CA ARG A 112 -15.01 -1.25 -7.87
C ARG A 112 -15.63 -1.90 -6.63
N LEU A 113 -14.82 -2.16 -5.59
CA LEU A 113 -15.20 -3.06 -4.51
C LEU A 113 -15.29 -2.39 -3.13
N PHE A 114 -15.24 -1.07 -3.05
CA PHE A 114 -15.27 -0.36 -1.76
C PHE A 114 -16.62 -0.43 -1.03
N LYS A 115 -17.70 -0.73 -1.75
CA LYS A 115 -19.05 -0.76 -1.18
C LYS A 115 -19.67 -2.15 -1.22
N VAL A 116 -18.90 -3.19 -1.46
CA VAL A 116 -19.42 -4.56 -1.39
C VAL A 116 -19.38 -5.07 0.06
N ASP A 117 -20.26 -6.02 0.39
CA ASP A 117 -20.41 -6.51 1.77
C ASP A 117 -19.17 -7.28 2.24
N GLU A 118 -18.54 -8.05 1.36
CA GLU A 118 -17.34 -8.81 1.65
C GLU A 118 -16.21 -8.42 0.69
N PRO A 119 -15.55 -7.28 0.93
CA PRO A 119 -14.49 -6.83 0.05
C PRO A 119 -13.24 -7.70 0.17
N PRO A 120 -12.39 -7.72 -0.88
CA PRO A 120 -11.04 -8.29 -0.76
C PRO A 120 -10.27 -7.65 0.37
N ILE A 121 -9.27 -8.39 0.89
CA ILE A 121 -8.50 -7.93 2.07
C ILE A 121 -7.84 -6.57 1.83
N GLU A 122 -7.42 -6.27 0.62
CA GLU A 122 -6.81 -4.99 0.27
C GLU A 122 -7.78 -3.82 0.52
N VAL A 123 -9.01 -3.97 0.10
CA VAL A 123 -10.07 -2.97 0.30
C VAL A 123 -10.53 -2.96 1.75
N PHE A 124 -10.66 -4.13 2.36
CA PHE A 124 -11.05 -4.24 3.77
C PHE A 124 -10.07 -3.47 4.66
N LEU A 125 -8.78 -3.67 4.50
CA LEU A 125 -7.77 -2.96 5.29
C LEU A 125 -7.83 -1.44 5.06
N ARG A 126 -8.03 -1.02 3.83
CA ARG A 126 -8.18 0.39 3.50
C ARG A 126 -9.40 0.99 4.20
N ASN A 127 -10.51 0.27 4.27
CA ASN A 127 -11.75 0.76 4.86
C ASN A 127 -11.73 0.80 6.40
N GLN A 128 -10.69 0.27 7.05
CA GLN A 128 -10.51 0.39 8.51
C GLN A 128 -10.13 1.81 8.94
N TYR A 129 -9.72 2.63 8.02
CA TYR A 129 -9.25 3.99 8.27
C TYR A 129 -10.10 5.01 7.56
#